data_ed57cf9b82e2d681eaec7822ecbc46a9
#
_entry.id   ed57cf9b82e2d681eaec7822ecbc46a9
#
_cell.length_a   1.000
_cell.length_b   1.000
_cell.length_c   1.000
_cell.angle_alpha   90.00
_cell.angle_beta   90.00
_cell.angle_gamma   90.00
#
_symmetry.space_group_name_H-M   'P 1'
#
loop_
_entity.id
_entity.type
_entity.pdbx_description
1 polymer ?
#
loop_
_entity_poly.entity_id
_entity_poly.type
_entity_poly.pdbx_seq_one_letter_code
_entity_poly.pdbx_strand_id
1 'polypeptide(L)'
;SYVVEVVEDLLSDSFGNMSRDISKDMTGALTRVDEKVLNFNQQIQAINESQNSFSRILAGVKQYGGLSEFSLAGILEDLLPANQYIANAKMKPDETRDHVEFAVKLQNDVMCPIDSHWPIEKYKEVDEAFQEKDKEALARARHDLALAFKTKSKNVNQKYINPPLTTDFAIVYVPTEGLYAELSSYRDPKTKELLLEELRKKYKVTIAGPNTLCAIIQAYHLGFQTLKIQKNATQIHDDLKSISNRFIKHFDNIIVLRKKLEEAIKVTEDFGRDARSIKNVLESIKNRDE
;
A
#
# COMPACT_ATOMS: atom_id res chain seq x y z
N SER A 1 56.37 -13.68 31.59
CA SER A 1 55.77 -12.40 31.71
C SER A 1 55.57 -11.68 30.35
N TYR A 2 56.63 -11.49 29.49
CA TYR A 2 56.47 -10.79 28.20
C TYR A 2 55.45 -11.46 27.25
N VAL A 3 55.45 -12.76 27.15
CA VAL A 3 54.51 -13.51 26.27
C VAL A 3 53.08 -13.41 26.78
N VAL A 4 52.85 -13.42 28.08
CA VAL A 4 51.52 -13.24 28.69
C VAL A 4 50.98 -11.85 28.41
N GLU A 5 51.82 -10.83 28.59
CA GLU A 5 51.46 -9.42 28.36
C GLU A 5 51.12 -9.15 26.88
N VAL A 6 51.89 -9.70 25.92
CA VAL A 6 51.58 -9.59 24.50
C VAL A 6 50.30 -10.33 24.10
N VAL A 7 50.03 -11.48 24.72
CA VAL A 7 48.76 -12.24 24.45
C VAL A 7 47.57 -11.49 25.07
N GLU A 8 47.69 -10.92 26.25
CA GLU A 8 46.64 -10.10 26.88
C GLU A 8 46.32 -8.86 26.05
N ASP A 9 47.31 -8.16 25.51
CA ASP A 9 47.16 -6.96 24.65
C ASP A 9 46.46 -7.36 23.31
N LEU A 10 46.91 -8.42 22.63
CA LEU A 10 46.33 -8.88 21.40
C LEU A 10 44.87 -9.33 21.58
N LEU A 11 44.55 -9.96 22.72
CA LEU A 11 43.19 -10.39 23.04
C LEU A 11 42.31 -9.20 23.39
N SER A 12 42.83 -8.22 24.14
CA SER A 12 42.13 -6.97 24.48
C SER A 12 41.75 -6.19 23.22
N ASP A 13 42.71 -6.02 22.30
CA ASP A 13 42.49 -5.34 21.02
C ASP A 13 41.49 -6.07 20.13
N SER A 14 41.61 -7.39 20.01
CA SER A 14 40.66 -8.20 19.23
C SER A 14 39.26 -8.15 19.82
N PHE A 15 39.12 -8.18 21.16
CA PHE A 15 37.85 -8.06 21.86
C PHE A 15 37.25 -6.68 21.71
N GLY A 16 38.07 -5.65 21.81
CA GLY A 16 37.68 -4.25 21.63
C GLY A 16 37.18 -3.96 20.20
N ASN A 17 37.83 -4.50 19.19
CA ASN A 17 37.42 -4.38 17.78
C ASN A 17 36.13 -5.13 17.50
N MET A 18 36.00 -6.36 17.95
CA MET A 18 34.77 -7.16 17.80
C MET A 18 33.57 -6.52 18.53
N SER A 19 33.76 -5.99 19.72
CA SER A 19 32.72 -5.26 20.46
C SER A 19 32.27 -4.00 19.73
N ARG A 20 33.20 -3.24 19.12
CA ARG A 20 32.87 -2.06 18.33
C ARG A 20 32.12 -2.42 17.05
N ASP A 21 32.50 -3.47 16.34
CA ASP A 21 31.83 -3.91 15.13
C ASP A 21 30.40 -4.41 15.43
N ILE A 22 30.21 -5.19 16.51
CA ILE A 22 28.88 -5.61 16.97
C ILE A 22 28.02 -4.41 17.32
N SER A 23 28.56 -3.44 18.08
CA SER A 23 27.84 -2.24 18.48
C SER A 23 27.44 -1.38 17.28
N LYS A 24 28.34 -1.23 16.27
CA LYS A 24 28.08 -0.47 15.05
C LYS A 24 27.02 -1.12 14.18
N ASP A 25 27.09 -2.44 13.97
CA ASP A 25 26.12 -3.21 13.21
C ASP A 25 24.73 -3.15 13.87
N MET A 26 24.70 -3.26 15.19
CA MET A 26 23.48 -3.22 15.99
C MET A 26 22.82 -1.85 15.96
N THR A 27 23.61 -0.79 16.17
CA THR A 27 23.11 0.59 16.11
C THR A 27 22.58 0.91 14.73
N GLY A 28 23.29 0.54 13.65
CA GLY A 28 22.82 0.75 12.29
C GLY A 28 21.56 -0.05 11.92
N ALA A 29 21.37 -1.25 12.50
CA ALA A 29 20.18 -2.03 12.32
C ALA A 29 18.97 -1.45 13.08
N LEU A 30 19.16 -1.00 14.31
CA LEU A 30 18.11 -0.36 15.11
C LEU A 30 17.68 0.97 14.49
N THR A 31 18.62 1.80 14.01
CA THR A 31 18.29 3.06 13.33
C THR A 31 17.38 2.82 12.11
N ARG A 32 17.67 1.80 11.31
CA ARG A 32 16.80 1.45 10.16
C ARG A 32 15.40 1.01 10.57
N VAL A 33 15.27 0.30 11.69
CA VAL A 33 13.96 -0.08 12.25
C VAL A 33 13.22 1.15 12.75
N ASP A 34 13.87 2.05 13.46
CA ASP A 34 13.28 3.31 13.95
C ASP A 34 12.77 4.19 12.81
N GLU A 35 13.54 4.35 11.74
CA GLU A 35 13.11 5.09 10.54
C GLU A 35 11.88 4.47 9.90
N LYS A 36 11.81 3.14 9.82
CA LYS A 36 10.65 2.43 9.26
C LYS A 36 9.41 2.52 10.17
N VAL A 37 9.58 2.47 11.48
CA VAL A 37 8.49 2.64 12.46
C VAL A 37 7.96 4.08 12.41
N LEU A 38 8.82 5.08 12.28
CA LEU A 38 8.42 6.47 12.08
C LEU A 38 7.59 6.66 10.80
N ASN A 39 8.06 6.11 9.68
CA ASN A 39 7.30 6.12 8.42
C ASN A 39 5.95 5.41 8.54
N PHE A 40 5.90 4.30 9.25
CA PHE A 40 4.67 3.55 9.50
C PHE A 40 3.66 4.38 10.30
N ASN A 41 4.10 5.05 11.36
CA ASN A 41 3.24 5.93 12.16
C ASN A 41 2.71 7.13 11.36
N GLN A 42 3.54 7.73 10.49
CA GLN A 42 3.10 8.81 9.59
C GLN A 42 2.03 8.33 8.61
N GLN A 43 2.12 7.10 8.10
CA GLN A 43 1.10 6.51 7.23
C GLN A 43 -0.22 6.26 7.97
N ILE A 44 -0.18 5.83 9.23
CA ILE A 44 -1.40 5.68 10.05
C ILE A 44 -2.06 7.05 10.29
N GLN A 45 -1.28 8.09 10.54
CA GLN A 45 -1.81 9.45 10.68
C GLN A 45 -2.47 9.96 9.38
N ALA A 46 -1.83 9.73 8.23
CA ALA A 46 -2.40 10.09 6.93
C ALA A 46 -3.73 9.39 6.63
N ILE A 47 -3.93 8.14 7.11
CA ILE A 47 -5.22 7.45 7.01
C ILE A 47 -6.29 8.17 7.83
N ASN A 48 -5.98 8.53 9.07
CA ASN A 48 -6.92 9.23 9.95
C ASN A 48 -7.32 10.60 9.40
N GLU A 49 -6.37 11.34 8.83
CA GLU A 49 -6.62 12.64 8.18
C GLU A 49 -7.49 12.49 6.93
N SER A 50 -7.25 11.45 6.13
CA SER A 50 -8.05 11.13 4.94
C SER A 50 -9.51 10.81 5.32
N GLN A 51 -9.76 10.05 6.39
CA GLN A 51 -11.11 9.79 6.89
C GLN A 51 -11.84 11.06 7.33
N ASN A 52 -11.15 11.98 7.99
CA ASN A 52 -11.72 13.26 8.40
C ASN A 52 -12.04 14.18 7.21
N SER A 53 -11.22 14.15 6.16
CA SER A 53 -11.45 14.91 4.92
C SER A 53 -12.67 14.38 4.16
N PHE A 54 -12.80 13.05 4.08
CA PHE A 54 -13.97 12.40 3.47
C PHE A 54 -15.29 12.77 4.15
N SER A 55 -15.31 12.76 5.49
CA SER A 55 -16.49 13.19 6.24
C SER A 55 -16.89 14.65 5.94
N ARG A 56 -15.92 15.53 5.70
CA ARG A 56 -16.17 16.93 5.30
C ARG A 56 -16.70 17.05 3.88
N ILE A 57 -16.17 16.27 2.94
CA ILE A 57 -16.65 16.24 1.54
C ILE A 57 -18.10 15.75 1.49
N LEU A 58 -18.43 14.66 2.18
CA LEU A 58 -19.81 14.16 2.26
C LEU A 58 -20.76 15.19 2.92
N ALA A 59 -20.31 15.93 3.92
CA ALA A 59 -21.10 16.99 4.54
C ALA A 59 -21.29 18.17 3.55
N GLY A 60 -20.28 18.52 2.76
CA GLY A 60 -20.34 19.53 1.70
C GLY A 60 -21.34 19.14 0.61
N VAL A 61 -21.30 17.89 0.12
CA VAL A 61 -22.25 17.37 -0.87
C VAL A 61 -23.71 17.48 -0.39
N LYS A 62 -23.96 17.26 0.90
CA LYS A 62 -25.29 17.47 1.50
C LYS A 62 -25.75 18.92 1.52
N GLN A 63 -24.85 19.89 1.66
CA GLN A 63 -25.19 21.33 1.67
C GLN A 63 -25.50 21.87 0.29
N TYR A 64 -24.96 21.29 -0.78
CA TYR A 64 -25.17 21.71 -2.18
C TYR A 64 -26.32 20.96 -2.86
N GLY A 65 -27.35 20.53 -2.13
CA GLY A 65 -28.54 19.79 -2.59
C GLY A 65 -29.44 20.48 -3.63
N GLY A 66 -28.92 21.40 -4.42
CA GLY A 66 -29.54 21.98 -5.61
C GLY A 66 -28.62 21.87 -6.80
N LEU A 67 -29.09 21.50 -7.95
CA LEU A 67 -28.63 21.56 -9.34
C LEU A 67 -27.13 21.87 -9.67
N SER A 68 -26.22 21.84 -8.70
CA SER A 68 -24.80 22.01 -8.95
C SER A 68 -24.19 20.69 -9.44
N GLU A 69 -23.71 20.72 -10.66
CA GLU A 69 -22.96 19.62 -11.27
C GLU A 69 -21.63 19.46 -10.55
N PHE A 70 -21.39 18.29 -9.94
CA PHE A 70 -20.08 17.96 -9.44
C PHE A 70 -19.20 17.48 -10.58
N SER A 71 -18.06 18.14 -10.73
CA SER A 71 -17.07 17.73 -11.73
C SER A 71 -16.40 16.42 -11.30
N LEU A 72 -16.33 15.44 -12.19
CA LEU A 72 -15.57 14.20 -11.98
C LEU A 72 -14.11 14.53 -11.65
N ALA A 73 -13.50 15.48 -12.35
CA ALA A 73 -12.14 15.96 -12.08
C ALA A 73 -11.99 16.45 -10.63
N GLY A 74 -12.89 17.32 -10.18
CA GLY A 74 -12.86 17.86 -8.81
C GLY A 74 -12.95 16.79 -7.74
N ILE A 75 -13.82 15.80 -7.92
CA ILE A 75 -13.93 14.66 -6.96
C ILE A 75 -12.61 13.87 -6.90
N LEU A 76 -11.98 13.60 -8.05
CA LEU A 76 -10.74 12.85 -8.08
C LEU A 76 -9.56 13.65 -7.50
N GLU A 77 -9.48 14.96 -7.80
CA GLU A 77 -8.47 15.88 -7.27
C GLU A 77 -8.54 16.00 -5.73
N ASP A 78 -9.76 16.05 -5.20
CA ASP A 78 -10.00 16.19 -3.76
C ASP A 78 -9.69 14.89 -2.98
N LEU A 79 -9.89 13.73 -3.62
CA LEU A 79 -9.82 12.43 -2.93
C LEU A 79 -8.55 11.64 -3.19
N LEU A 80 -7.84 11.90 -4.29
CA LEU A 80 -6.68 11.12 -4.70
C LEU A 80 -5.44 12.00 -4.94
N PRO A 81 -4.27 11.56 -4.53
CA PRO A 81 -3.02 12.14 -5.01
C PRO A 81 -2.91 12.09 -6.54
N ALA A 82 -2.31 13.10 -7.15
CA ALA A 82 -2.20 13.23 -8.62
C ALA A 82 -1.52 12.02 -9.32
N ASN A 83 -0.72 11.25 -8.61
CA ASN A 83 -0.08 10.04 -9.14
C ASN A 83 -0.97 8.78 -9.10
N GLN A 84 -2.18 8.86 -8.50
CA GLN A 84 -3.12 7.75 -8.39
C GLN A 84 -4.21 7.73 -9.47
N TYR A 85 -4.28 8.74 -10.34
CA TYR A 85 -5.18 8.74 -11.49
C TYR A 85 -4.52 9.33 -12.73
N ILE A 86 -5.11 9.09 -13.88
CA ILE A 86 -4.67 9.62 -15.17
C ILE A 86 -5.90 10.19 -15.86
N ALA A 87 -5.83 11.47 -16.28
CA ALA A 87 -6.84 12.08 -17.14
C ALA A 87 -6.57 11.68 -18.60
N ASN A 88 -7.64 11.56 -19.38
CA ASN A 88 -7.60 11.24 -20.80
C ASN A 88 -6.77 9.97 -21.10
N ALA A 89 -7.05 8.91 -20.38
CA ALA A 89 -6.23 7.71 -20.36
C ALA A 89 -6.58 6.73 -21.49
N LYS A 90 -5.56 6.14 -22.12
CA LYS A 90 -5.72 5.14 -23.17
C LYS A 90 -5.77 3.73 -22.55
N MET A 91 -6.88 3.01 -22.72
CA MET A 91 -7.08 1.69 -22.12
C MET A 91 -6.67 0.52 -23.02
N LYS A 92 -6.59 0.76 -24.34
CA LYS A 92 -6.16 -0.23 -25.35
C LYS A 92 -5.03 0.37 -26.16
N PRO A 93 -3.76 0.02 -25.88
CA PRO A 93 -2.61 0.70 -26.47
C PRO A 93 -2.53 0.63 -28.01
N ASP A 94 -2.99 -0.46 -28.60
CA ASP A 94 -2.67 -0.77 -30.00
C ASP A 94 -3.84 -0.69 -30.99
N GLU A 95 -5.09 -0.56 -30.53
CA GLU A 95 -6.26 -0.80 -31.40
C GLU A 95 -7.10 0.45 -31.70
N THR A 96 -7.14 1.46 -30.80
CA THR A 96 -8.06 2.57 -30.97
C THR A 96 -7.45 3.92 -30.54
N ARG A 97 -8.05 5.02 -31.06
CA ARG A 97 -7.76 6.39 -30.56
C ARG A 97 -8.65 6.76 -29.37
N ASP A 98 -9.40 5.79 -28.84
CA ASP A 98 -10.33 6.03 -27.75
C ASP A 98 -9.58 6.25 -26.42
N HIS A 99 -9.95 7.32 -25.73
CA HIS A 99 -9.47 7.64 -24.41
C HIS A 99 -10.65 7.71 -23.45
N VAL A 100 -10.49 7.15 -22.27
CA VAL A 100 -11.44 7.33 -21.18
C VAL A 100 -11.14 8.66 -20.48
N GLU A 101 -12.16 9.33 -19.96
CA GLU A 101 -12.00 10.63 -19.31
C GLU A 101 -11.00 10.56 -18.16
N PHE A 102 -11.14 9.57 -17.28
CA PHE A 102 -10.19 9.29 -16.20
C PHE A 102 -9.98 7.79 -16.01
N ALA A 103 -8.80 7.43 -15.51
CA ALA A 103 -8.50 6.09 -15.02
C ALA A 103 -7.83 6.17 -13.65
N VAL A 104 -8.35 5.47 -12.66
CA VAL A 104 -7.74 5.33 -11.34
C VAL A 104 -6.78 4.17 -11.36
N LYS A 105 -5.53 4.42 -10.94
CA LYS A 105 -4.50 3.38 -10.82
C LYS A 105 -4.79 2.53 -9.60
N LEU A 106 -4.94 1.23 -9.82
CA LEU A 106 -5.07 0.22 -8.79
C LEU A 106 -3.71 -0.47 -8.55
N GLN A 107 -3.71 -1.51 -7.73
CA GLN A 107 -2.50 -2.32 -7.52
C GLN A 107 -2.03 -2.99 -8.80
N ASN A 108 -0.71 -3.27 -8.87
CA ASN A 108 -0.07 -3.91 -10.01
C ASN A 108 -0.32 -3.19 -11.33
N ASP A 109 -0.42 -1.85 -11.28
CA ASP A 109 -0.66 -0.98 -12.42
C ASP A 109 -1.98 -1.23 -13.19
N VAL A 110 -2.91 -1.96 -12.58
CA VAL A 110 -4.26 -2.15 -13.13
C VAL A 110 -5.02 -0.82 -13.08
N MET A 111 -5.68 -0.47 -14.17
CA MET A 111 -6.44 0.76 -14.31
C MET A 111 -7.94 0.51 -14.13
N CYS A 112 -8.62 1.34 -13.34
CA CYS A 112 -10.08 1.36 -13.27
C CYS A 112 -10.60 2.51 -14.14
N PRO A 113 -11.24 2.25 -15.30
CA PRO A 113 -11.77 3.30 -16.16
C PRO A 113 -12.98 3.98 -15.53
N ILE A 114 -13.01 5.32 -15.59
CA ILE A 114 -14.13 6.15 -15.15
C ILE A 114 -14.46 7.11 -16.27
N ASP A 115 -15.70 7.07 -16.76
CA ASP A 115 -16.19 7.92 -17.84
C ASP A 115 -17.45 8.64 -17.38
N SER A 116 -17.63 9.91 -17.71
CA SER A 116 -18.83 10.64 -17.32
C SER A 116 -19.94 10.53 -18.37
N HIS A 117 -21.18 10.65 -17.92
CA HIS A 117 -22.33 10.69 -18.81
C HIS A 117 -23.44 11.57 -18.26
N TRP A 118 -23.71 12.65 -19.00
CA TRP A 118 -24.73 13.62 -18.64
C TRP A 118 -25.72 13.85 -19.79
N PRO A 119 -26.71 12.93 -20.02
CA PRO A 119 -27.75 13.11 -21.05
C PRO A 119 -28.81 14.14 -20.57
N ILE A 120 -28.41 15.40 -20.45
CA ILE A 120 -29.20 16.46 -19.83
C ILE A 120 -30.60 16.62 -20.46
N GLU A 121 -30.70 16.55 -21.79
CA GLU A 121 -31.99 16.69 -22.48
C GLU A 121 -32.98 15.58 -22.08
N LYS A 122 -32.51 14.33 -22.09
CA LYS A 122 -33.35 13.20 -21.68
C LYS A 122 -33.76 13.25 -20.22
N TYR A 123 -32.88 13.77 -19.37
CA TYR A 123 -33.21 13.93 -17.95
C TYR A 123 -34.22 15.07 -17.72
N LYS A 124 -34.14 16.16 -18.49
CA LYS A 124 -35.14 17.21 -18.47
C LYS A 124 -36.52 16.73 -18.91
N GLU A 125 -36.60 15.90 -19.98
CA GLU A 125 -37.85 15.28 -20.40
C GLU A 125 -38.54 14.47 -19.28
N VAL A 126 -37.74 13.77 -18.46
CA VAL A 126 -38.24 13.06 -17.28
C VAL A 126 -38.80 14.03 -16.23
N ASP A 127 -38.08 15.12 -15.95
CA ASP A 127 -38.50 16.11 -14.95
C ASP A 127 -39.76 16.85 -15.39
N GLU A 128 -39.84 17.29 -16.66
CA GLU A 128 -41.01 17.94 -17.24
C GLU A 128 -42.25 17.01 -17.19
N ALA A 129 -42.15 15.78 -17.66
CA ALA A 129 -43.24 14.81 -17.61
C ALA A 129 -43.70 14.51 -16.18
N PHE A 130 -42.76 14.52 -15.22
CA PHE A 130 -43.08 14.36 -13.81
C PHE A 130 -43.87 15.55 -13.26
N GLN A 131 -43.46 16.78 -13.60
CA GLN A 131 -44.12 18.01 -13.16
C GLN A 131 -45.54 18.15 -13.76
N GLU A 132 -45.69 17.78 -15.03
CA GLU A 132 -46.96 17.76 -15.75
C GLU A 132 -47.91 16.66 -15.29
N LYS A 133 -47.40 15.69 -14.47
CA LYS A 133 -48.13 14.51 -14.00
C LYS A 133 -48.62 13.60 -15.12
N ASP A 134 -47.98 13.69 -16.31
CA ASP A 134 -48.28 12.80 -17.43
C ASP A 134 -47.57 11.46 -17.25
N LYS A 135 -48.33 10.47 -16.82
CA LYS A 135 -47.80 9.11 -16.54
C LYS A 135 -47.25 8.41 -17.79
N GLU A 136 -47.85 8.63 -18.96
CA GLU A 136 -47.43 7.99 -20.19
C GLU A 136 -46.15 8.66 -20.74
N ALA A 137 -46.11 9.99 -20.75
CA ALA A 137 -44.90 10.72 -21.11
C ALA A 137 -43.74 10.39 -20.19
N LEU A 138 -43.99 10.35 -18.87
CA LEU A 138 -42.98 9.98 -17.88
C LEU A 138 -42.44 8.56 -18.10
N ALA A 139 -43.31 7.59 -18.39
CA ALA A 139 -42.89 6.21 -18.66
C ALA A 139 -42.02 6.14 -19.93
N ARG A 140 -42.35 6.88 -21.00
CA ARG A 140 -41.55 6.99 -22.23
C ARG A 140 -40.20 7.66 -21.98
N ALA A 141 -40.18 8.81 -21.32
CA ALA A 141 -38.96 9.56 -21.01
C ALA A 141 -37.98 8.73 -20.16
N ARG A 142 -38.47 8.02 -19.14
CA ARG A 142 -37.68 7.08 -18.33
C ARG A 142 -37.10 5.95 -19.13
N HIS A 143 -37.87 5.39 -20.05
CA HIS A 143 -37.40 4.34 -20.95
C HIS A 143 -36.28 4.83 -21.86
N ASP A 144 -36.42 6.01 -22.45
CA ASP A 144 -35.46 6.62 -23.37
C ASP A 144 -34.16 7.01 -22.64
N LEU A 145 -34.28 7.49 -21.41
CA LEU A 145 -33.16 7.72 -20.53
C LEU A 145 -32.41 6.41 -20.23
N ALA A 146 -33.13 5.35 -19.85
CA ALA A 146 -32.55 4.04 -19.58
C ALA A 146 -31.83 3.46 -20.82
N LEU A 147 -32.41 3.63 -22.01
CA LEU A 147 -31.80 3.20 -23.28
C LEU A 147 -30.50 3.93 -23.58
N ALA A 148 -30.43 5.25 -23.29
CA ALA A 148 -29.19 6.02 -23.40
C ALA A 148 -28.07 5.45 -22.53
N PHE A 149 -28.39 5.08 -21.29
CA PHE A 149 -27.41 4.46 -20.39
C PHE A 149 -27.03 3.03 -20.79
N LYS A 150 -27.94 2.24 -21.33
CA LYS A 150 -27.62 0.91 -21.93
C LYS A 150 -26.63 1.05 -23.10
N THR A 151 -26.85 2.04 -23.97
CA THR A 151 -25.98 2.33 -25.10
C THR A 151 -24.60 2.83 -24.65
N LYS A 152 -24.56 3.79 -23.73
CA LYS A 152 -23.31 4.27 -23.15
C LYS A 152 -22.52 3.14 -22.48
N SER A 153 -23.18 2.34 -21.66
CA SER A 153 -22.54 1.21 -20.96
C SER A 153 -21.96 0.15 -21.91
N LYS A 154 -22.67 -0.14 -23.01
CA LYS A 154 -22.15 -1.01 -24.06
C LYS A 154 -20.88 -0.45 -24.68
N ASN A 155 -20.87 0.84 -25.00
CA ASN A 155 -19.71 1.52 -25.59
C ASN A 155 -18.51 1.53 -24.62
N VAL A 156 -18.74 1.85 -23.34
CA VAL A 156 -17.72 1.84 -22.29
C VAL A 156 -17.10 0.46 -22.12
N ASN A 157 -17.93 -0.59 -22.09
CA ASN A 157 -17.44 -1.96 -22.04
C ASN A 157 -16.51 -2.28 -23.21
N GLN A 158 -16.96 -2.00 -24.43
CA GLN A 158 -16.20 -2.33 -25.64
C GLN A 158 -14.91 -1.53 -25.79
N LYS A 159 -14.90 -0.27 -25.34
CA LYS A 159 -13.77 0.65 -25.54
C LYS A 159 -12.74 0.59 -24.44
N TYR A 160 -13.17 0.45 -23.18
CA TYR A 160 -12.32 0.75 -22.03
C TYR A 160 -12.02 -0.45 -21.12
N ILE A 161 -12.83 -1.54 -21.17
CA ILE A 161 -12.54 -2.73 -20.37
C ILE A 161 -11.61 -3.66 -21.15
N ASN A 162 -10.40 -3.88 -20.59
CA ASN A 162 -9.33 -4.65 -21.22
C ASN A 162 -8.44 -5.37 -20.18
N PRO A 163 -8.97 -6.35 -19.42
CA PRO A 163 -8.15 -7.11 -18.48
C PRO A 163 -7.01 -7.85 -19.18
N PRO A 164 -5.83 -8.00 -18.57
CA PRO A 164 -5.48 -7.61 -17.19
C PRO A 164 -5.02 -6.14 -17.03
N LEU A 165 -4.93 -5.35 -18.08
CA LEU A 165 -4.49 -3.95 -18.02
C LEU A 165 -5.49 -3.07 -17.29
N THR A 166 -6.79 -3.41 -17.39
CA THR A 166 -7.85 -2.73 -16.64
C THR A 166 -8.53 -3.71 -15.69
N THR A 167 -9.37 -3.15 -14.80
CA THR A 167 -10.40 -3.92 -14.11
C THR A 167 -11.32 -4.62 -15.12
N ASP A 168 -12.00 -5.68 -14.71
CA ASP A 168 -13.06 -6.36 -15.49
C ASP A 168 -14.40 -5.60 -15.46
N PHE A 169 -14.40 -4.37 -14.94
CA PHE A 169 -15.52 -3.44 -14.90
C PHE A 169 -15.04 -2.01 -15.12
N ALA A 170 -15.99 -1.11 -15.42
CA ALA A 170 -15.77 0.33 -15.49
C ALA A 170 -16.84 1.09 -14.71
N ILE A 171 -16.57 2.35 -14.38
CA ILE A 171 -17.52 3.24 -13.71
C ILE A 171 -18.02 4.25 -14.75
N VAL A 172 -19.33 4.46 -14.79
CA VAL A 172 -19.95 5.59 -15.48
C VAL A 172 -20.48 6.55 -14.42
N TYR A 173 -19.87 7.70 -14.35
CA TYR A 173 -20.20 8.75 -13.42
C TYR A 173 -21.37 9.60 -13.94
N VAL A 174 -22.31 9.92 -13.07
CA VAL A 174 -23.39 10.88 -13.32
C VAL A 174 -23.28 12.06 -12.36
N PRO A 175 -23.37 13.33 -12.85
CA PRO A 175 -22.97 14.50 -12.06
C PRO A 175 -23.97 14.94 -11.00
N THR A 176 -25.15 14.32 -10.93
CA THR A 176 -26.16 14.65 -9.94
C THR A 176 -26.75 13.42 -9.24
N GLU A 177 -27.05 13.55 -7.95
CA GLU A 177 -27.72 12.51 -7.19
C GLU A 177 -29.16 12.26 -7.67
N GLY A 178 -29.83 13.29 -8.19
CA GLY A 178 -31.17 13.17 -8.76
C GLY A 178 -31.21 12.22 -9.95
N LEU A 179 -30.25 12.36 -10.88
CA LEU A 179 -30.12 11.43 -12.01
C LEU A 179 -29.79 10.02 -11.54
N TYR A 180 -28.86 9.90 -10.59
CA TYR A 180 -28.53 8.59 -10.01
C TYR A 180 -29.74 7.91 -9.35
N ALA A 181 -30.52 8.65 -8.60
CA ALA A 181 -31.75 8.14 -7.95
C ALA A 181 -32.79 7.68 -8.99
N GLU A 182 -32.98 8.46 -10.06
CA GLU A 182 -33.87 8.10 -11.16
C GLU A 182 -33.45 6.78 -11.84
N LEU A 183 -32.15 6.64 -12.16
CA LEU A 183 -31.62 5.42 -12.78
C LEU A 183 -31.67 4.20 -11.84
N SER A 184 -31.43 4.41 -10.55
CA SER A 184 -31.43 3.34 -9.55
C SER A 184 -32.82 2.78 -9.28
N SER A 185 -33.85 3.61 -9.45
CA SER A 185 -35.25 3.22 -9.24
C SER A 185 -35.89 2.60 -10.50
N TYR A 186 -35.30 2.82 -11.68
CA TYR A 186 -35.88 2.34 -12.93
C TYR A 186 -35.86 0.82 -13.06
N ARG A 187 -37.03 0.25 -13.38
CA ARG A 187 -37.21 -1.17 -13.71
C ARG A 187 -37.65 -1.32 -15.16
N ASP A 188 -37.00 -2.20 -15.87
CA ASP A 188 -37.42 -2.51 -17.24
C ASP A 188 -38.88 -3.04 -17.27
N PRO A 189 -39.77 -2.48 -18.06
CA PRO A 189 -41.19 -2.88 -18.08
C PRO A 189 -41.42 -4.35 -18.45
N LYS A 190 -40.50 -4.94 -19.25
CA LYS A 190 -40.62 -6.31 -19.74
C LYS A 190 -39.98 -7.32 -18.82
N THR A 191 -38.73 -7.09 -18.44
CA THR A 191 -37.93 -8.03 -17.62
C THR A 191 -38.12 -7.86 -16.12
N LYS A 192 -38.64 -6.70 -15.68
CA LYS A 192 -38.76 -6.28 -14.26
C LYS A 192 -37.41 -6.14 -13.55
N GLU A 193 -36.31 -6.29 -14.26
CA GLU A 193 -34.94 -6.14 -13.72
C GLU A 193 -34.63 -4.65 -13.48
N LEU A 194 -33.88 -4.36 -12.41
CA LEU A 194 -33.37 -3.01 -12.15
C LEU A 194 -32.31 -2.66 -13.20
N LEU A 195 -32.35 -1.43 -13.73
CA LEU A 195 -31.41 -0.96 -14.74
C LEU A 195 -29.96 -1.12 -14.28
N LEU A 196 -29.63 -0.68 -13.08
CA LEU A 196 -28.24 -0.76 -12.58
C LEU A 196 -27.73 -2.19 -12.46
N GLU A 197 -28.60 -3.16 -12.16
CA GLU A 197 -28.24 -4.58 -12.15
C GLU A 197 -27.99 -5.11 -13.55
N GLU A 198 -28.86 -4.76 -14.52
CA GLU A 198 -28.67 -5.14 -15.92
C GLU A 198 -27.34 -4.61 -16.48
N LEU A 199 -27.05 -3.32 -16.23
CA LEU A 199 -25.81 -2.69 -16.70
C LEU A 199 -24.57 -3.36 -16.11
N ARG A 200 -24.59 -3.68 -14.83
CA ARG A 200 -23.49 -4.36 -14.14
C ARG A 200 -23.30 -5.81 -14.65
N LYS A 201 -24.37 -6.57 -14.76
CA LYS A 201 -24.31 -7.97 -15.21
C LYS A 201 -23.89 -8.10 -16.68
N LYS A 202 -24.53 -7.32 -17.56
CA LYS A 202 -24.37 -7.44 -18.99
C LYS A 202 -23.18 -6.70 -19.56
N TYR A 203 -22.93 -5.49 -19.08
CA TYR A 203 -21.89 -4.62 -19.62
C TYR A 203 -20.72 -4.39 -18.66
N LYS A 204 -20.76 -4.99 -17.46
CA LYS A 204 -19.70 -4.78 -16.45
C LYS A 204 -19.49 -3.30 -16.10
N VAL A 205 -20.55 -2.51 -16.13
CA VAL A 205 -20.53 -1.08 -15.86
C VAL A 205 -21.31 -0.79 -14.58
N THR A 206 -20.68 -0.07 -13.67
CA THR A 206 -21.28 0.44 -12.44
C THR A 206 -21.59 1.94 -12.64
N ILE A 207 -22.85 2.33 -12.45
CA ILE A 207 -23.22 3.74 -12.41
C ILE A 207 -22.94 4.28 -11.03
N ALA A 208 -22.36 5.48 -10.96
CA ALA A 208 -22.06 6.15 -9.70
C ALA A 208 -22.48 7.61 -9.75
N GLY A 209 -23.31 8.03 -8.82
CA GLY A 209 -23.54 9.43 -8.49
C GLY A 209 -22.37 10.01 -7.67
N PRO A 210 -22.38 11.31 -7.35
CA PRO A 210 -21.30 11.97 -6.60
C PRO A 210 -20.96 11.26 -5.29
N ASN A 211 -21.93 10.99 -4.44
CA ASN A 211 -21.71 10.29 -3.16
C ASN A 211 -21.20 8.86 -3.35
N THR A 212 -21.79 8.14 -4.33
CA THR A 212 -21.38 6.75 -4.61
C THR A 212 -19.95 6.71 -5.14
N LEU A 213 -19.58 7.62 -6.04
CA LEU A 213 -18.21 7.73 -6.55
C LEU A 213 -17.23 8.05 -5.43
N CYS A 214 -17.54 9.06 -4.60
CA CYS A 214 -16.72 9.41 -3.44
C CYS A 214 -16.48 8.19 -2.53
N ALA A 215 -17.52 7.41 -2.23
CA ALA A 215 -17.41 6.22 -1.41
C ALA A 215 -16.51 5.13 -2.05
N ILE A 216 -16.65 4.90 -3.36
CA ILE A 216 -15.83 3.94 -4.10
C ILE A 216 -14.37 4.37 -4.11
N ILE A 217 -14.09 5.64 -4.44
CA ILE A 217 -12.72 6.19 -4.52
C ILE A 217 -12.06 6.15 -3.15
N GLN A 218 -12.79 6.52 -2.09
CA GLN A 218 -12.27 6.44 -0.73
C GLN A 218 -11.96 5.00 -0.30
N ALA A 219 -12.82 4.04 -0.65
CA ALA A 219 -12.57 2.63 -0.37
C ALA A 219 -11.29 2.13 -1.07
N TYR A 220 -11.05 2.54 -2.31
CA TYR A 220 -9.81 2.25 -3.02
C TYR A 220 -8.60 2.88 -2.34
N HIS A 221 -8.69 4.17 -2.01
CA HIS A 221 -7.60 4.87 -1.34
C HIS A 221 -7.21 4.21 0.00
N LEU A 222 -8.18 3.88 0.83
CA LEU A 222 -7.96 3.14 2.09
C LEU A 222 -7.36 1.76 1.85
N GLY A 223 -7.84 1.03 0.85
CA GLY A 223 -7.30 -0.26 0.46
C GLY A 223 -5.81 -0.17 0.10
N PHE A 224 -5.40 0.85 -0.67
CA PHE A 224 -3.99 1.10 -1.01
C PHE A 224 -3.14 1.40 0.20
N GLN A 225 -3.62 2.26 1.09
CA GLN A 225 -2.89 2.61 2.30
C GLN A 225 -2.70 1.39 3.20
N THR A 226 -3.75 0.57 3.39
CA THR A 226 -3.69 -0.66 4.18
C THR A 226 -2.64 -1.63 3.64
N LEU A 227 -2.58 -1.82 2.32
CA LEU A 227 -1.61 -2.72 1.71
C LEU A 227 -0.17 -2.20 1.79
N LYS A 228 0.03 -0.89 1.67
CA LYS A 228 1.34 -0.27 1.90
C LYS A 228 1.81 -0.48 3.34
N ILE A 229 0.91 -0.33 4.31
CA ILE A 229 1.15 -0.60 5.72
C ILE A 229 1.53 -2.07 5.92
N GLN A 230 0.77 -3.01 5.37
CA GLN A 230 1.03 -4.44 5.48
C GLN A 230 2.40 -4.81 4.90
N LYS A 231 2.76 -4.27 3.74
CA LYS A 231 4.08 -4.48 3.13
C LYS A 231 5.21 -3.95 4.02
N ASN A 232 5.04 -2.78 4.60
CA ASN A 232 6.03 -2.20 5.51
C ASN A 232 6.15 -3.00 6.82
N ALA A 233 5.03 -3.46 7.39
CA ALA A 233 5.03 -4.32 8.58
C ALA A 233 5.78 -5.63 8.32
N THR A 234 5.59 -6.25 7.16
CA THR A 234 6.33 -7.46 6.76
C THR A 234 7.83 -7.18 6.65
N GLN A 235 8.24 -6.05 6.05
CA GLN A 235 9.64 -5.66 5.96
C GLN A 235 10.28 -5.43 7.33
N ILE A 236 9.56 -4.76 8.25
CA ILE A 236 10.03 -4.57 9.64
C ILE A 236 10.22 -5.93 10.32
N HIS A 237 9.28 -6.85 10.16
CA HIS A 237 9.38 -8.20 10.70
C HIS A 237 10.62 -8.96 10.17
N ASP A 238 10.87 -8.90 8.87
CA ASP A 238 12.02 -9.57 8.24
C ASP A 238 13.36 -8.95 8.69
N ASP A 239 13.42 -7.62 8.85
CA ASP A 239 14.59 -6.94 9.39
C ASP A 239 14.86 -7.36 10.85
N LEU A 240 13.83 -7.40 11.69
CA LEU A 240 13.94 -7.86 13.08
C LEU A 240 14.43 -9.31 13.16
N LYS A 241 13.92 -10.19 12.30
CA LYS A 241 14.38 -11.58 12.20
C LYS A 241 15.85 -11.66 11.78
N SER A 242 16.27 -10.83 10.81
CA SER A 242 17.67 -10.74 10.37
C SER A 242 18.58 -10.28 11.52
N ILE A 243 18.17 -9.26 12.27
CA ILE A 243 18.88 -8.77 13.46
C ILE A 243 19.00 -9.89 14.50
N SER A 244 17.90 -10.56 14.83
CA SER A 244 17.88 -11.67 15.78
C SER A 244 18.88 -12.79 15.39
N ASN A 245 18.91 -13.18 14.12
CA ASN A 245 19.84 -14.18 13.61
C ASN A 245 21.31 -13.76 13.73
N ARG A 246 21.60 -12.45 13.48
CA ARG A 246 22.96 -11.89 13.67
C ARG A 246 23.36 -11.92 15.15
N PHE A 247 22.47 -11.58 16.04
CA PHE A 247 22.70 -11.67 17.49
C PHE A 247 23.09 -13.08 17.91
N ILE A 248 22.28 -14.08 17.53
CA ILE A 248 22.56 -15.48 17.84
C ILE A 248 23.97 -15.87 17.37
N LYS A 249 24.33 -15.53 16.13
CA LYS A 249 25.64 -15.80 15.57
C LYS A 249 26.78 -15.10 16.32
N HIS A 250 26.55 -13.89 16.79
CA HIS A 250 27.55 -13.17 17.59
C HIS A 250 27.74 -13.83 18.98
N PHE A 251 26.65 -14.26 19.63
CA PHE A 251 26.74 -15.00 20.89
C PHE A 251 27.49 -16.33 20.74
N ASP A 252 27.22 -17.07 19.66
CA ASP A 252 27.94 -18.31 19.35
C ASP A 252 29.45 -18.06 19.17
N ASN A 253 29.82 -16.99 18.47
CA ASN A 253 31.21 -16.58 18.30
C ASN A 253 31.89 -16.20 19.64
N ILE A 254 31.18 -15.54 20.54
CA ILE A 254 31.68 -15.21 21.88
C ILE A 254 31.95 -16.49 22.70
N ILE A 255 31.06 -17.46 22.62
CA ILE A 255 31.25 -18.76 23.32
C ILE A 255 32.53 -19.50 22.78
N VAL A 256 32.70 -19.51 21.46
CA VAL A 256 33.87 -20.11 20.82
C VAL A 256 35.16 -19.39 21.22
N LEU A 257 35.12 -18.05 21.25
CA LEU A 257 36.25 -17.22 21.66
C LEU A 257 36.63 -17.47 23.13
N ARG A 258 35.65 -17.51 24.03
CA ARG A 258 35.87 -17.87 25.44
C ARG A 258 36.57 -19.21 25.59
N LYS A 259 36.11 -20.23 24.89
CA LYS A 259 36.75 -21.58 24.91
C LYS A 259 38.21 -21.53 24.47
N LYS A 260 38.52 -20.81 23.38
CA LYS A 260 39.91 -20.65 22.91
C LYS A 260 40.78 -19.88 23.90
N LEU A 261 40.24 -18.90 24.60
CA LEU A 261 40.92 -18.18 25.67
C LEU A 261 41.26 -19.11 26.86
N GLU A 262 40.30 -19.91 27.30
CA GLU A 262 40.52 -20.90 28.37
C GLU A 262 41.62 -21.92 27.97
N GLU A 263 41.63 -22.39 26.71
CA GLU A 263 42.68 -23.27 26.18
C GLU A 263 44.05 -22.57 26.15
N ALA A 264 44.12 -21.29 25.71
CA ALA A 264 45.37 -20.54 25.67
C ALA A 264 45.95 -20.26 27.06
N ILE A 265 45.08 -19.94 28.03
CA ILE A 265 45.51 -19.78 29.45
C ILE A 265 46.13 -21.06 29.98
N LYS A 266 45.49 -22.20 29.72
CA LYS A 266 46.00 -23.49 30.15
C LYS A 266 47.38 -23.83 29.58
N VAL A 267 47.60 -23.56 28.29
CA VAL A 267 48.89 -23.74 27.62
C VAL A 267 49.98 -22.86 28.24
N THR A 268 49.67 -21.60 28.58
CA THR A 268 50.60 -20.68 29.23
C THR A 268 50.94 -21.08 30.63
N GLU A 269 49.99 -21.63 31.41
CA GLU A 269 50.23 -22.17 32.75
C GLU A 269 51.13 -23.44 32.70
N ASP A 270 50.93 -24.33 31.74
CA ASP A 270 51.73 -25.53 31.52
C ASP A 270 53.18 -25.11 31.17
N PHE A 271 53.36 -24.17 30.24
CA PHE A 271 54.67 -23.63 29.87
C PHE A 271 55.37 -23.01 31.09
N GLY A 272 54.62 -22.25 31.93
CA GLY A 272 55.15 -21.67 33.16
C GLY A 272 55.62 -22.71 34.20
N ARG A 273 54.96 -23.87 34.24
CA ARG A 273 55.38 -25.03 35.08
C ARG A 273 56.66 -25.65 34.55
N ASP A 274 56.77 -25.89 33.24
CA ASP A 274 57.94 -26.48 32.63
C ASP A 274 59.17 -25.58 32.77
N ALA A 275 59.02 -24.25 32.56
CA ALA A 275 60.07 -23.28 32.72
C ALA A 275 60.61 -23.27 34.19
N ARG A 276 59.72 -23.37 35.19
CA ARG A 276 60.10 -23.47 36.60
C ARG A 276 60.85 -24.75 36.91
N SER A 277 60.39 -25.89 36.33
CA SER A 277 61.07 -27.17 36.46
C SER A 277 62.48 -27.16 35.89
N ILE A 278 62.67 -26.60 34.70
CA ILE A 278 63.96 -26.42 34.06
C ILE A 278 64.91 -25.50 34.90
N LYS A 279 64.38 -24.43 35.44
CA LYS A 279 65.11 -23.53 36.30
C LYS A 279 65.65 -24.25 37.54
N ASN A 280 64.77 -25.05 38.21
CA ASN A 280 65.16 -25.80 39.39
C ASN A 280 66.24 -26.87 39.11
N VAL A 281 66.17 -27.54 37.93
CA VAL A 281 67.20 -28.45 37.47
C VAL A 281 68.53 -27.74 37.23
N LEU A 282 68.53 -26.61 36.59
CA LEU A 282 69.74 -25.79 36.34
C LEU A 282 70.39 -25.29 37.63
N GLU A 283 69.58 -24.83 38.62
CA GLU A 283 70.05 -24.45 39.93
C GLU A 283 70.68 -25.64 40.72
N SER A 284 70.09 -26.82 40.59
CA SER A 284 70.60 -28.05 41.23
C SER A 284 71.92 -28.52 40.63
N ILE A 285 72.16 -28.28 39.33
CA ILE A 285 73.40 -28.59 38.65
C ILE A 285 74.50 -27.61 39.12
N LYS A 286 74.17 -26.31 39.16
CA LYS A 286 75.13 -25.28 39.59
C LYS A 286 75.61 -25.48 41.02
N ASN A 287 74.74 -25.91 41.93
CA ASN A 287 75.10 -26.18 43.35
C ASN A 287 75.84 -27.53 43.52
N ARG A 288 76.08 -28.34 42.48
CA ARG A 288 76.91 -29.55 42.50
C ARG A 288 78.35 -29.29 42.05
N ASP A 289 78.57 -28.20 41.36
CA ASP A 289 79.89 -27.84 40.82
C ASP A 289 80.64 -26.83 41.76
N GLU A 290 80.01 -26.41 42.88
CA GLU A 290 80.62 -25.73 44.04
C GLU A 290 80.90 -26.79 45.16
#